data_70ff0a8b6864f7a8515b8e97bddf5389
#
_entry.id   70ff0a8b6864f7a8515b8e97bddf5389
#
_cell.length_a   1.000
_cell.length_b   1.000
_cell.length_c   1.000
_cell.angle_alpha   90.00
_cell.angle_beta   90.00
_cell.angle_gamma   90.00
#
_symmetry.space_group_name_H-M   'P 1'
#
loop_
_entity.id
_entity.type
_entity.pdbx_description
1 polymer ?
#
loop_
_entity_poly.entity_id
_entity_poly.type
_entity_poly.pdbx_seq_one_letter_code
_entity_poly.pdbx_strand_id
1 'polypeptide(L)'
;NIPSCNSSNNKKCDIVILKNKIPYIIFPVKIIMTNYKQNKNNFWENLTGELSQIKWFNPDIRIIPINIFMDKTPYLKNSKEIKHFESVTPSDIEIYNELIKRNICYDMINYIVEVEHFKKVNEPFDKIQPIKKLITKYRTIGSIVDKLL
;
A
#
# COMPACT_ATOMS: atom_id res chain seq x y z
N ASN A 1 17.13 1.49 8.01
CA ASN A 1 17.47 0.56 6.93
C ASN A 1 17.57 -0.87 7.46
N ILE A 2 17.19 -1.84 6.66
CA ILE A 2 17.32 -3.26 6.92
C ILE A 2 18.09 -3.94 5.79
N PRO A 3 18.76 -5.08 6.00
CA PRO A 3 19.36 -5.84 4.94
C PRO A 3 18.35 -6.24 3.86
N SER A 4 18.75 -6.21 2.60
CA SER A 4 17.89 -6.51 1.44
C SER A 4 18.73 -7.00 0.27
N CYS A 5 18.12 -7.68 -0.69
CA CYS A 5 18.77 -8.13 -1.92
C CYS A 5 18.74 -7.10 -3.05
N ASN A 6 18.71 -5.81 -2.73
CA ASN A 6 18.87 -4.75 -3.72
C ASN A 6 20.34 -4.39 -3.96
N SER A 7 20.61 -3.53 -4.94
CA SER A 7 21.97 -3.12 -5.33
C SER A 7 22.76 -2.46 -4.20
N SER A 8 22.11 -1.84 -3.23
CA SER A 8 22.76 -1.21 -2.07
C SER A 8 22.90 -2.16 -0.86
N ASN A 9 22.41 -3.39 -0.96
CA ASN A 9 22.31 -4.37 0.12
C ASN A 9 21.55 -3.89 1.36
N ASN A 10 20.86 -2.75 1.27
CA ASN A 10 20.05 -2.20 2.33
C ASN A 10 18.74 -1.65 1.77
N LYS A 11 17.66 -1.79 2.53
CA LYS A 11 16.35 -1.22 2.20
C LYS A 11 15.90 -0.26 3.28
N LYS A 12 15.52 0.95 2.87
CA LYS A 12 14.80 1.87 3.74
C LYS A 12 13.34 1.41 3.82
N CYS A 13 12.85 1.18 5.02
CA CYS A 13 11.46 0.82 5.28
C CYS A 13 10.75 1.96 6.01
N ASP A 14 9.44 2.08 5.77
CA ASP A 14 8.66 3.19 6.32
C ASP A 14 8.54 3.08 7.85
N ILE A 15 8.13 1.91 8.33
CA ILE A 15 8.00 1.65 9.76
C ILE A 15 8.69 0.32 10.09
N VAL A 16 9.55 0.32 11.10
CA VAL A 16 10.24 -0.88 11.58
C VAL A 16 10.10 -0.96 13.10
N ILE A 17 9.56 -2.06 13.59
CA ILE A 17 9.56 -2.38 15.02
C ILE A 17 10.78 -3.23 15.34
N LEU A 18 11.53 -2.80 16.33
CA LEU A 18 12.70 -3.51 16.84
C LEU A 18 12.35 -4.28 18.11
N LYS A 19 12.85 -5.51 18.21
CA LYS A 19 12.89 -6.29 19.44
C LYS A 19 14.35 -6.55 19.79
N ASN A 20 14.81 -6.10 20.95
CA ASN A 20 16.22 -6.21 21.35
C ASN A 20 17.19 -5.62 20.31
N LYS A 21 16.84 -4.45 19.72
CA LYS A 21 17.59 -3.76 18.66
C LYS A 21 17.64 -4.50 17.31
N ILE A 22 16.92 -5.60 17.15
CA ILE A 22 16.84 -6.39 15.92
C ILE A 22 15.49 -6.09 15.23
N PRO A 23 15.44 -5.87 13.92
CA PRO A 23 14.19 -5.72 13.19
C PRO A 23 13.28 -6.94 13.39
N TYR A 24 12.06 -6.70 13.86
CA TYR A 24 11.10 -7.74 14.23
C TYR A 24 9.86 -7.72 13.37
N ILE A 25 9.29 -6.53 13.15
CA ILE A 25 8.13 -6.33 12.29
C ILE A 25 8.41 -5.14 11.37
N ILE A 26 8.01 -5.25 10.12
CA ILE A 26 8.11 -4.17 9.13
C ILE A 26 6.74 -3.89 8.54
N PHE A 27 6.39 -2.60 8.45
CA PHE A 27 5.21 -2.13 7.77
C PHE A 27 5.62 -1.27 6.57
N PRO A 28 5.71 -1.82 5.36
CA PRO A 28 5.78 -1.02 4.14
C PRO A 28 4.44 -0.29 3.94
N VAL A 29 4.48 1.00 3.64
CA VAL A 29 3.27 1.82 3.45
C VAL A 29 3.16 2.25 1.99
N LYS A 30 2.00 2.02 1.38
CA LYS A 30 1.68 2.45 0.01
C LYS A 30 0.38 3.22 0.00
N ILE A 31 0.40 4.40 -0.62
CA ILE A 31 -0.79 5.22 -0.83
C ILE A 31 -1.02 5.33 -2.34
N ILE A 32 -2.15 4.84 -2.80
CA ILE A 32 -2.51 4.82 -4.20
C ILE A 32 -3.55 5.91 -4.45
N MET A 33 -3.13 6.98 -5.13
CA MET A 33 -3.96 8.18 -5.33
C MET A 33 -4.53 8.32 -6.72
N THR A 34 -3.90 7.73 -7.74
CA THR A 34 -4.29 7.89 -9.15
C THR A 34 -4.07 6.62 -9.94
N ASN A 35 -4.81 6.44 -11.04
CA ASN A 35 -4.57 5.44 -12.08
C ASN A 35 -4.45 3.99 -11.54
N TYR A 36 -5.18 3.64 -10.51
CA TYR A 36 -5.01 2.32 -9.88
C TYR A 36 -5.30 1.16 -10.84
N LYS A 37 -6.46 1.17 -11.51
CA LYS A 37 -6.84 0.06 -12.39
C LYS A 37 -5.89 -0.11 -13.57
N GLN A 38 -5.40 0.99 -14.13
CA GLN A 38 -4.41 0.96 -15.20
C GLN A 38 -3.08 0.37 -14.74
N ASN A 39 -2.65 0.70 -13.53
CA ASN A 39 -1.36 0.30 -12.97
C ASN A 39 -1.44 -0.90 -12.03
N LYS A 40 -2.57 -1.57 -11.96
CA LYS A 40 -2.83 -2.67 -11.01
C LYS A 40 -1.77 -3.78 -11.09
N ASN A 41 -1.38 -4.19 -12.30
CA ASN A 41 -0.35 -5.21 -12.48
C ASN A 41 1.02 -4.73 -12.01
N ASN A 42 1.41 -3.51 -12.38
CA ASN A 42 2.67 -2.92 -11.91
C ASN A 42 2.70 -2.76 -10.40
N PHE A 43 1.57 -2.38 -9.79
CA PHE A 43 1.46 -2.31 -8.33
C PHE A 43 1.65 -3.69 -7.69
N TRP A 44 1.03 -4.72 -8.23
CA TRP A 44 1.19 -6.10 -7.79
C TRP A 44 2.64 -6.58 -7.88
N GLU A 45 3.28 -6.38 -9.03
CA GLU A 45 4.67 -6.75 -9.27
C GLU A 45 5.63 -6.01 -8.33
N ASN A 46 5.46 -4.69 -8.20
CA ASN A 46 6.28 -3.86 -7.33
C ASN A 46 6.14 -4.26 -5.86
N LEU A 47 4.91 -4.49 -5.39
CA LEU A 47 4.66 -4.93 -4.02
C LEU A 47 5.29 -6.29 -3.77
N THR A 48 5.03 -7.27 -4.64
CA THR A 48 5.57 -8.62 -4.54
C THR A 48 7.09 -8.61 -4.53
N GLY A 49 7.71 -7.86 -5.46
CA GLY A 49 9.16 -7.72 -5.54
C GLY A 49 9.77 -7.09 -4.29
N GLU A 50 9.15 -6.03 -3.77
CA GLU A 50 9.60 -5.36 -2.54
C GLU A 50 9.57 -6.31 -1.34
N LEU A 51 8.46 -7.00 -1.14
CA LEU A 51 8.31 -7.96 -0.03
C LEU A 51 9.29 -9.12 -0.14
N SER A 52 9.47 -9.65 -1.34
CA SER A 52 10.41 -10.75 -1.61
C SER A 52 11.85 -10.34 -1.33
N GLN A 53 12.26 -9.12 -1.72
CA GLN A 53 13.59 -8.59 -1.43
C GLN A 53 13.87 -8.48 0.07
N ILE A 54 12.90 -8.06 0.84
CA ILE A 54 13.01 -7.99 2.31
C ILE A 54 13.11 -9.39 2.89
N LYS A 55 12.20 -10.28 2.49
CA LYS A 55 12.09 -11.64 3.02
C LYS A 55 13.33 -12.49 2.72
N TRP A 56 13.97 -12.26 1.60
CA TRP A 56 15.16 -13.01 1.17
C TRP A 56 16.30 -12.97 2.21
N PHE A 57 16.61 -11.80 2.75
CA PHE A 57 17.66 -11.64 3.77
C PHE A 57 17.14 -11.71 5.20
N ASN A 58 15.83 -11.66 5.39
CA ASN A 58 15.18 -11.63 6.71
C ASN A 58 14.04 -12.65 6.74
N PRO A 59 14.33 -13.97 6.61
CA PRO A 59 13.28 -14.98 6.44
C PRO A 59 12.28 -15.05 7.61
N ASP A 60 12.73 -14.72 8.82
CA ASP A 60 11.91 -14.77 10.03
C ASP A 60 11.21 -13.44 10.37
N ILE A 61 11.49 -12.39 9.61
CA ILE A 61 10.88 -11.09 9.86
C ILE A 61 9.39 -11.11 9.49
N ARG A 62 8.57 -10.46 10.29
CA ARG A 62 7.16 -10.28 10.00
C ARG A 62 6.97 -9.04 9.16
N ILE A 63 6.44 -9.19 7.96
CA ILE A 63 6.16 -8.10 7.04
C ILE A 63 4.65 -7.93 6.95
N ILE A 64 4.17 -6.74 7.25
CA ILE A 64 2.74 -6.39 7.23
C ILE A 64 2.56 -5.12 6.39
N PRO A 65 2.35 -5.24 5.07
CA PRO A 65 2.10 -4.08 4.22
C PRO A 65 0.84 -3.34 4.65
N ILE A 66 0.91 -2.01 4.59
CA ILE A 66 -0.24 -1.11 4.77
C ILE A 66 -0.49 -0.44 3.42
N ASN A 67 -1.60 -0.79 2.77
CA ASN A 67 -2.00 -0.20 1.50
C ASN A 67 -3.25 0.66 1.70
N ILE A 68 -3.18 1.89 1.22
CA ILE A 68 -4.28 2.85 1.33
C ILE A 68 -4.75 3.17 -0.08
N PHE A 69 -5.98 2.79 -0.39
CA PHE A 69 -6.64 3.04 -1.66
C PHE A 69 -7.73 4.09 -1.48
N MET A 70 -7.96 4.90 -2.48
CA MET A 70 -9.15 5.75 -2.55
C MET A 70 -10.31 4.97 -3.18
N ASP A 71 -11.52 5.11 -2.66
CA ASP A 71 -12.72 4.49 -3.22
C ASP A 71 -13.01 4.99 -4.64
N LYS A 72 -12.62 6.22 -4.94
CA LYS A 72 -12.64 6.84 -6.27
C LYS A 72 -11.26 7.37 -6.61
N THR A 73 -10.63 6.74 -7.58
CA THR A 73 -9.29 7.11 -8.05
C THR A 73 -9.38 7.85 -9.36
N PRO A 74 -8.83 9.07 -9.49
CA PRO A 74 -8.80 9.75 -10.78
C PRO A 74 -7.88 9.03 -11.76
N TYR A 75 -8.38 8.77 -12.96
CA TYR A 75 -7.59 8.35 -14.11
C TYR A 75 -7.10 9.60 -14.84
N LEU A 76 -5.80 9.75 -14.94
CA LEU A 76 -5.21 10.95 -15.53
C LEU A 76 -4.83 10.75 -16.99
N LYS A 77 -5.07 11.79 -17.79
CA LYS A 77 -4.50 11.92 -19.14
C LYS A 77 -2.99 12.20 -19.07
N ASN A 78 -2.30 12.11 -20.20
CA ASN A 78 -0.89 12.52 -20.29
C ASN A 78 -0.66 13.99 -19.89
N SER A 79 -1.66 14.85 -20.13
CA SER A 79 -1.70 16.27 -19.70
C SER A 79 -1.89 16.46 -18.18
N LYS A 80 -2.02 15.37 -17.40
CA LYS A 80 -2.36 15.33 -15.98
C LYS A 80 -3.74 15.84 -15.60
N GLU A 81 -4.61 16.06 -16.58
CA GLU A 81 -6.03 16.32 -16.35
C GLU A 81 -6.78 15.03 -16.02
N ILE A 82 -7.83 15.15 -15.25
CA ILE A 82 -8.70 14.01 -14.91
C ILE A 82 -9.52 13.62 -16.14
N LYS A 83 -9.34 12.39 -16.60
CA LYS A 83 -10.14 11.83 -17.71
C LYS A 83 -11.48 11.30 -17.22
N HIS A 84 -11.46 10.54 -16.14
CA HIS A 84 -12.62 9.99 -15.44
C HIS A 84 -12.21 9.53 -14.05
N PHE A 85 -13.16 9.11 -13.23
CA PHE A 85 -12.89 8.47 -11.95
C PHE A 85 -13.14 6.96 -12.05
N GLU A 86 -12.26 6.18 -11.43
CA GLU A 86 -12.40 4.73 -11.30
C GLU A 86 -12.79 4.38 -9.87
N SER A 87 -13.75 3.48 -9.71
CA SER A 87 -14.12 2.95 -8.40
C SER A 87 -13.17 1.83 -8.00
N VAL A 88 -12.70 1.86 -6.76
CA VAL A 88 -11.94 0.78 -6.12
C VAL A 88 -12.80 0.14 -5.05
N THR A 89 -13.02 -1.14 -5.16
CA THR A 89 -13.88 -1.93 -4.28
C THR A 89 -13.08 -3.02 -3.55
N PRO A 90 -13.62 -3.63 -2.49
CA PRO A 90 -12.97 -4.76 -1.83
C PRO A 90 -12.54 -5.88 -2.79
N SER A 91 -13.35 -6.19 -3.80
CA SER A 91 -13.03 -7.24 -4.79
C SER A 91 -11.80 -6.90 -5.64
N ASP A 92 -11.51 -5.63 -5.86
CA ASP A 92 -10.33 -5.21 -6.62
C ASP A 92 -9.02 -5.49 -5.89
N ILE A 93 -9.06 -5.61 -4.56
CA ILE A 93 -7.89 -5.79 -3.69
C ILE A 93 -7.80 -7.19 -3.07
N GLU A 94 -8.74 -8.09 -3.33
CA GLU A 94 -8.72 -9.47 -2.82
C GLU A 94 -7.49 -10.27 -3.25
N ILE A 95 -6.95 -9.98 -4.42
CA ILE A 95 -5.78 -10.67 -4.96
C ILE A 95 -4.56 -10.57 -4.02
N TYR A 96 -4.46 -9.50 -3.23
CA TYR A 96 -3.33 -9.31 -2.32
C TYR A 96 -3.31 -10.33 -1.18
N ASN A 97 -4.44 -11.00 -0.90
CA ASN A 97 -4.50 -12.10 0.06
C ASN A 97 -3.63 -13.30 -0.35
N GLU A 98 -3.33 -13.44 -1.64
CA GLU A 98 -2.41 -14.48 -2.12
C GLU A 98 -0.99 -14.31 -1.55
N LEU A 99 -0.56 -13.08 -1.27
CA LEU A 99 0.75 -12.82 -0.66
C LEU A 99 0.83 -13.37 0.78
N ILE A 100 -0.30 -13.33 1.51
CA ILE A 100 -0.40 -13.90 2.86
C ILE A 100 -0.42 -15.42 2.76
N LYS A 101 -1.26 -15.99 1.89
CA LYS A 101 -1.38 -17.45 1.70
C LYS A 101 -0.06 -18.10 1.28
N ARG A 102 0.77 -17.38 0.54
CA ARG A 102 2.08 -17.85 0.06
C ARG A 102 3.23 -17.52 1.01
N ASN A 103 2.96 -17.01 2.20
CA ASN A 103 3.97 -16.59 3.20
C ASN A 103 4.97 -15.54 2.69
N ILE A 104 4.60 -14.74 1.70
CA ILE A 104 5.42 -13.61 1.22
C ILE A 104 5.32 -12.45 2.20
N CYS A 105 4.18 -12.28 2.85
CA CYS A 105 4.02 -11.42 4.01
C CYS A 105 3.27 -12.16 5.13
N TYR A 106 3.39 -11.65 6.36
CA TYR A 106 2.76 -12.25 7.54
C TYR A 106 1.26 -11.94 7.59
N ASP A 107 0.89 -10.72 7.32
CA ASP A 107 -0.48 -10.21 7.20
C ASP A 107 -0.47 -8.98 6.31
N MET A 108 -1.63 -8.40 6.02
CA MET A 108 -1.75 -7.18 5.22
C MET A 108 -2.91 -6.34 5.71
N ILE A 109 -2.70 -5.03 5.76
CA ILE A 109 -3.72 -4.06 6.10
C ILE A 109 -4.06 -3.27 4.84
N ASN A 110 -5.28 -3.43 4.36
CA ASN A 110 -5.77 -2.68 3.22
C ASN A 110 -6.88 -1.73 3.68
N TYR A 111 -6.68 -0.45 3.44
CA TYR A 111 -7.70 0.56 3.65
C TYR A 111 -8.28 1.00 2.31
N ILE A 112 -9.59 1.03 2.20
CA ILE A 112 -10.27 1.84 1.18
C ILE A 112 -10.84 3.05 1.91
N VAL A 113 -10.41 4.23 1.51
CA VAL A 113 -10.84 5.49 2.09
C VAL A 113 -11.82 6.18 1.16
N GLU A 114 -12.94 6.64 1.71
CA GLU A 114 -13.89 7.45 0.97
C GLU A 114 -13.37 8.88 0.86
N VAL A 115 -13.19 9.34 -0.37
CA VAL A 115 -12.64 10.66 -0.66
C VAL A 115 -13.64 11.49 -1.44
N GLU A 116 -13.84 12.74 -1.01
CA GLU A 116 -14.56 13.72 -1.79
C GLU A 116 -13.58 14.54 -2.63
N HIS A 117 -13.61 14.33 -3.94
CA HIS A 117 -12.76 15.05 -4.88
C HIS A 117 -13.31 16.45 -5.14
N PHE A 118 -12.46 17.49 -5.04
CA PHE A 118 -12.82 18.86 -5.41
C PHE A 118 -12.66 19.15 -6.89
N LYS A 119 -11.76 18.42 -7.55
CA LYS A 119 -11.52 18.56 -8.99
C LYS A 119 -12.46 17.65 -9.77
N LYS A 120 -12.89 18.16 -10.92
CA LYS A 120 -13.81 17.50 -11.85
C LYS A 120 -13.07 16.93 -13.06
N VAL A 121 -13.78 16.15 -13.87
CA VAL A 121 -13.31 15.71 -15.19
C VAL A 121 -12.86 16.91 -16.01
N ASN A 122 -11.75 16.76 -16.75
CA ASN A 122 -11.05 17.78 -17.53
C ASN A 122 -10.35 18.90 -16.74
N GLU A 123 -10.35 18.82 -15.41
CA GLU A 123 -9.53 19.69 -14.57
C GLU A 123 -8.18 19.06 -14.26
N PRO A 124 -7.10 19.87 -14.06
CA PRO A 124 -5.82 19.36 -13.62
C PRO A 124 -5.92 18.71 -12.23
N PHE A 125 -5.31 17.53 -12.09
CA PHE A 125 -5.21 16.89 -10.78
C PHE A 125 -4.12 17.55 -9.95
N ASP A 126 -4.48 17.96 -8.73
CA ASP A 126 -3.54 18.47 -7.74
C ASP A 126 -3.35 17.42 -6.63
N LYS A 127 -2.10 17.05 -6.36
CA LYS A 127 -1.76 16.11 -5.29
C LYS A 127 -2.01 16.65 -3.88
N ILE A 128 -2.08 17.98 -3.74
CA ILE A 128 -2.27 18.68 -2.46
C ILE A 128 -3.74 19.11 -2.28
N GLN A 129 -4.67 18.29 -2.75
CA GLN A 129 -6.10 18.62 -2.56
C GLN A 129 -6.52 18.37 -1.11
N PRO A 130 -7.20 19.33 -0.46
CA PRO A 130 -7.80 19.09 0.84
C PRO A 130 -8.88 18.02 0.71
N ILE A 131 -8.81 17.02 1.56
CA ILE A 131 -9.82 15.95 1.63
C ILE A 131 -10.87 16.39 2.63
N LYS A 132 -12.13 16.56 2.20
CA LYS A 132 -13.22 16.97 3.08
C LYS A 132 -13.67 15.87 4.04
N LYS A 133 -13.62 14.62 3.60
CA LYS A 133 -14.07 13.49 4.39
C LYS A 133 -13.22 12.27 4.08
N LEU A 134 -12.63 11.71 5.13
CA LEU A 134 -11.89 10.46 5.05
C LEU A 134 -12.62 9.44 5.95
N ILE A 135 -13.19 8.42 5.36
CA ILE A 135 -13.83 7.32 6.10
C ILE A 135 -13.05 6.06 5.83
N THR A 136 -12.48 5.49 6.88
CA THR A 136 -11.75 4.23 6.80
C THR A 136 -12.73 3.06 6.85
N LYS A 137 -12.72 2.19 5.85
CA LYS A 137 -13.63 1.03 5.76
C LYS A 137 -13.06 -0.28 6.30
N TYR A 138 -11.79 -0.34 6.66
CA TYR A 138 -11.13 -1.59 7.04
C TYR A 138 -10.38 -1.53 8.37
N ARG A 139 -9.93 -2.72 8.83
CA ARG A 139 -9.28 -3.02 10.10
C ARG A 139 -8.45 -1.89 10.69
N THR A 140 -8.61 -1.68 11.96
CA THR A 140 -7.71 -0.81 12.74
C THR A 140 -6.38 -1.52 12.97
N ILE A 141 -5.28 -0.78 12.88
CA ILE A 141 -3.91 -1.29 13.13
C ILE A 141 -3.81 -1.98 14.49
N GLY A 142 -4.50 -1.46 15.52
CA GLY A 142 -4.50 -2.04 16.88
C GLY A 142 -4.94 -3.50 16.91
N SER A 143 -5.92 -3.90 16.11
CA SER A 143 -6.42 -5.29 16.11
C SER A 143 -5.40 -6.31 15.58
N ILE A 144 -4.39 -5.86 14.84
CA ILE A 144 -3.30 -6.71 14.34
C ILE A 144 -2.13 -6.70 15.31
N VAL A 145 -1.77 -5.54 15.84
CA VAL A 145 -0.69 -5.41 16.82
C VAL A 145 -0.98 -6.23 18.07
N ASP A 146 -2.23 -6.22 18.55
CA ASP A 146 -2.65 -7.04 19.69
C ASP A 146 -2.47 -8.54 19.48
N LYS A 147 -2.50 -9.02 18.25
CA LYS A 147 -2.24 -10.43 17.91
C LYS A 147 -0.75 -10.76 17.77
N LEU A 148 0.10 -9.75 17.71
CA LEU A 148 1.55 -9.90 17.51
C LEU A 148 2.35 -9.79 18.81
N LEU A 149 1.74 -9.21 19.84
CA LEU A 149 2.31 -9.07 21.19
C LEU A 149 1.91 -10.25 22.05
#